data_518f72ad55a08e72570ef93298fb2bd6
#
_entry.id   518f72ad55a08e72570ef93298fb2bd6
#
_cell.length_a   1.000
_cell.length_b   1.000
_cell.length_c   1.000
_cell.angle_alpha   90.00
_cell.angle_beta   90.00
_cell.angle_gamma   90.00
#
_symmetry.space_group_name_H-M   'P 1'
#
loop_
_entity.id
_entity.type
_entity.pdbx_description
1 polymer ?
#
loop_
_entity_poly.entity_id
_entity_poly.type
_entity_poly.pdbx_seq_one_letter_code
_entity_poly.pdbx_strand_id
1 'polypeptide(L)'
;MPVRAITRLVVATLLALAGASAQEHCGAGTDLMVQALERITPNSGPAQLRDAVELLKHATNECVSIGDAWYYRSLLERKLGNARLADYSLEKARQNSSEALQQQLNPFTLSTNPAIRPAGAVHEKWALVVGAGKFRDPAIPSLRYTSADATGFAQSLVSPGIGRFKSSNVAVLTDLEATTRAIREKLNWLARVAQPDDLVVIYIAAHGSSRDFDTAGVNYIITADTEISPKPNAGRDRTSDTDKYVDHDALFATALPMVDVANTVASRMRANRVAVFLDTCFSGAAAGSGGTKSVSAAMNFKSISSATLNRMSEGAGRVILSASQEDQESLESSALGHGYFTYYVLQGLQQSKGMDTMGKLYLYVRDQVAARAQQKQIPAMSQSDQGDQIVLGVPIGGSGTSTGGS
;
A
#
# COMPACT_ATOMS: atom_id res chain seq x y z
N MET A 1 36.26 -28.25 -8.00
CA MET A 1 34.97 -28.05 -8.73
C MET A 1 34.47 -26.64 -8.42
N PRO A 2 34.14 -25.83 -9.41
CA PRO A 2 33.83 -24.41 -9.17
C PRO A 2 32.49 -24.25 -8.47
N VAL A 3 32.48 -23.42 -7.46
CA VAL A 3 31.32 -23.07 -6.59
C VAL A 3 30.06 -22.67 -7.42
N ARG A 4 30.23 -22.14 -8.62
CA ARG A 4 29.13 -21.83 -9.57
C ARG A 4 28.28 -23.04 -10.00
N ALA A 5 28.86 -24.26 -10.00
CA ALA A 5 28.12 -25.46 -10.35
C ALA A 5 27.22 -25.94 -9.21
N ILE A 6 27.66 -25.76 -7.98
CA ILE A 6 26.89 -26.15 -6.78
C ILE A 6 25.69 -25.21 -6.60
N THR A 7 25.85 -23.90 -6.80
CA THR A 7 24.75 -22.94 -6.70
C THR A 7 23.67 -23.18 -7.77
N ARG A 8 24.08 -23.51 -9.01
CA ARG A 8 23.13 -23.84 -10.10
C ARG A 8 22.42 -25.17 -9.86
N LEU A 9 23.09 -26.14 -9.25
CA LEU A 9 22.50 -27.46 -8.97
C LEU A 9 21.48 -27.35 -7.83
N VAL A 10 21.77 -26.58 -6.79
CA VAL A 10 20.84 -26.34 -5.67
C VAL A 10 19.59 -25.55 -6.13
N VAL A 11 19.75 -24.52 -6.95
CA VAL A 11 18.63 -23.76 -7.50
C VAL A 11 17.79 -24.64 -8.45
N ALA A 12 18.41 -25.44 -9.30
CA ALA A 12 17.70 -26.32 -10.22
C ALA A 12 16.95 -27.47 -9.52
N THR A 13 17.48 -27.98 -8.41
CA THR A 13 16.83 -29.06 -7.64
C THR A 13 15.65 -28.53 -6.80
N LEU A 14 15.73 -27.30 -6.31
CA LEU A 14 14.64 -26.63 -5.58
C LEU A 14 13.45 -26.26 -6.48
N LEU A 15 13.72 -25.88 -7.73
CA LEU A 15 12.67 -25.58 -8.72
C LEU A 15 11.85 -26.82 -9.13
N ALA A 16 12.42 -28.01 -9.01
CA ALA A 16 11.75 -29.27 -9.37
C ALA A 16 10.82 -29.81 -8.27
N LEU A 17 10.90 -29.28 -7.04
CA LEU A 17 10.11 -29.75 -5.89
C LEU A 17 8.92 -28.83 -5.55
N ALA A 18 8.83 -27.64 -6.16
CA ALA A 18 7.67 -26.78 -6.02
C ALA A 18 6.51 -27.33 -6.85
N GLY A 19 5.47 -27.81 -6.17
CA GLY A 19 4.30 -28.43 -6.83
C GLY A 19 3.68 -27.51 -7.88
N ALA A 20 3.41 -28.04 -9.05
CA ALA A 20 2.99 -27.36 -10.29
C ALA A 20 1.73 -26.46 -10.18
N SER A 21 0.96 -26.54 -9.10
CA SER A 21 -0.31 -25.79 -8.94
C SER A 21 -0.16 -24.39 -8.30
N ALA A 22 0.95 -24.11 -7.60
CA ALA A 22 1.22 -22.78 -7.02
C ALA A 22 2.06 -21.88 -7.93
N GLN A 23 2.68 -22.46 -8.95
CA GLN A 23 3.68 -21.82 -9.79
C GLN A 23 3.10 -20.88 -10.87
N GLU A 24 1.88 -21.15 -11.33
CA GLU A 24 1.24 -20.33 -12.38
C GLU A 24 0.83 -18.92 -11.92
N HIS A 25 0.68 -18.69 -10.60
CA HIS A 25 0.20 -17.40 -10.06
C HIS A 25 1.32 -16.51 -9.51
N CYS A 26 2.57 -16.98 -9.47
CA CYS A 26 3.68 -16.30 -8.81
C CYS A 26 4.90 -16.06 -9.71
N GLY A 27 4.74 -16.09 -11.02
CA GLY A 27 5.85 -15.99 -11.99
C GLY A 27 6.78 -14.81 -11.75
N ALA A 28 6.23 -13.60 -11.65
CA ALA A 28 7.01 -12.37 -11.42
C ALA A 28 7.76 -12.39 -10.07
N GLY A 29 7.13 -12.88 -9.01
CA GLY A 29 7.78 -13.04 -7.72
C GLY A 29 8.91 -14.07 -7.73
N THR A 30 8.74 -15.17 -8.47
CA THR A 30 9.79 -16.17 -8.66
C THR A 30 11.00 -15.59 -9.41
N ASP A 31 10.76 -14.82 -10.45
CA ASP A 31 11.82 -14.16 -11.23
C ASP A 31 12.63 -13.18 -10.36
N LEU A 32 11.96 -12.39 -9.53
CA LEU A 32 12.60 -11.48 -8.58
C LEU A 32 13.43 -12.23 -7.54
N MET A 33 12.93 -13.36 -7.04
CA MET A 33 13.69 -14.20 -6.12
C MET A 33 14.96 -14.75 -6.78
N VAL A 34 14.86 -15.25 -8.01
CA VAL A 34 16.02 -15.75 -8.78
C VAL A 34 17.04 -14.63 -8.96
N GLN A 35 16.60 -13.44 -9.40
CA GLN A 35 17.48 -12.27 -9.55
C GLN A 35 18.19 -11.89 -8.25
N ALA A 36 17.49 -11.95 -7.11
CA ALA A 36 18.10 -11.69 -5.82
C ALA A 36 19.21 -12.68 -5.49
N LEU A 37 18.97 -13.98 -5.73
CA LEU A 37 19.91 -15.04 -5.44
C LEU A 37 21.12 -15.04 -6.38
N GLU A 38 20.96 -14.64 -7.65
CA GLU A 38 22.07 -14.51 -8.59
C GLU A 38 23.03 -13.36 -8.26
N ARG A 39 22.56 -12.32 -7.54
CA ARG A 39 23.37 -11.15 -7.16
C ARG A 39 24.23 -11.37 -5.90
N ILE A 40 24.02 -12.45 -5.18
CA ILE A 40 24.73 -12.74 -3.94
C ILE A 40 25.73 -13.88 -4.10
N THR A 41 26.83 -13.75 -3.38
CA THR A 41 27.87 -14.77 -3.26
C THR A 41 28.18 -14.95 -1.77
N PRO A 42 28.88 -16.03 -1.33
CA PRO A 42 29.32 -16.19 0.05
C PRO A 42 30.09 -14.99 0.60
N ASN A 43 30.75 -14.22 -0.27
CA ASN A 43 31.58 -13.07 0.08
C ASN A 43 30.90 -11.72 -0.15
N SER A 44 29.58 -11.70 -0.41
CA SER A 44 28.84 -10.46 -0.62
C SER A 44 28.85 -9.59 0.63
N GLY A 45 29.18 -8.31 0.42
CA GLY A 45 29.19 -7.28 1.47
C GLY A 45 27.78 -6.79 1.83
N PRO A 46 27.65 -6.00 2.92
CA PRO A 46 26.35 -5.53 3.42
C PRO A 46 25.50 -4.77 2.39
N ALA A 47 26.12 -4.02 1.45
CA ALA A 47 25.38 -3.31 0.40
C ALA A 47 24.67 -4.29 -0.55
N GLN A 48 25.42 -5.27 -1.09
CA GLN A 48 24.88 -6.28 -1.99
C GLN A 48 23.80 -7.15 -1.32
N LEU A 49 23.96 -7.44 -0.02
CA LEU A 49 22.95 -8.17 0.74
C LEU A 49 21.67 -7.35 0.92
N ARG A 50 21.78 -6.02 1.15
CA ARG A 50 20.60 -5.14 1.20
C ARG A 50 19.87 -5.09 -0.13
N ASP A 51 20.59 -4.97 -1.26
CA ASP A 51 19.99 -4.97 -2.59
C ASP A 51 19.24 -6.28 -2.88
N ALA A 52 19.79 -7.41 -2.46
CA ALA A 52 19.12 -8.70 -2.58
C ALA A 52 17.89 -8.81 -1.67
N VAL A 53 17.95 -8.27 -0.45
CA VAL A 53 16.78 -8.19 0.46
C VAL A 53 15.67 -7.35 -0.16
N GLU A 54 15.97 -6.24 -0.81
CA GLU A 54 14.94 -5.43 -1.50
C GLU A 54 14.27 -6.22 -2.63
N LEU A 55 15.02 -6.94 -3.46
CA LEU A 55 14.43 -7.82 -4.46
C LEU A 55 13.55 -8.91 -3.85
N LEU A 56 13.95 -9.51 -2.74
CA LEU A 56 13.14 -10.50 -2.04
C LEU A 56 11.89 -9.90 -1.38
N LYS A 57 11.95 -8.65 -0.92
CA LYS A 57 10.77 -7.91 -0.48
C LYS A 57 9.78 -7.74 -1.66
N HIS A 58 10.26 -7.33 -2.82
CA HIS A 58 9.43 -7.25 -4.00
C HIS A 58 8.85 -8.61 -4.37
N ALA A 59 9.66 -9.67 -4.38
CA ALA A 59 9.20 -11.03 -4.65
C ALA A 59 8.06 -11.46 -3.71
N THR A 60 8.21 -11.19 -2.40
CA THR A 60 7.21 -11.55 -1.38
C THR A 60 5.98 -10.64 -1.40
N ASN A 61 6.07 -9.43 -1.96
CA ASN A 61 4.93 -8.54 -2.19
C ASN A 61 4.14 -8.96 -3.44
N GLU A 62 4.84 -9.34 -4.52
CA GLU A 62 4.20 -9.86 -5.74
C GLU A 62 3.50 -11.19 -5.49
N CYS A 63 4.10 -12.05 -4.66
CA CYS A 63 3.51 -13.31 -4.27
C CYS A 63 3.80 -13.67 -2.81
N VAL A 64 2.84 -13.43 -1.94
CA VAL A 64 2.94 -13.72 -0.50
C VAL A 64 3.14 -15.22 -0.23
N SER A 65 2.66 -16.08 -1.13
CA SER A 65 2.73 -17.54 -1.00
C SER A 65 4.08 -18.15 -1.43
N ILE A 66 5.06 -17.37 -1.89
CA ILE A 66 6.41 -17.88 -2.17
C ILE A 66 7.17 -18.07 -0.85
N GLY A 67 7.03 -19.24 -0.24
CA GLY A 67 7.72 -19.59 1.00
C GLY A 67 9.24 -19.50 0.89
N ASP A 68 9.79 -19.87 -0.26
CA ASP A 68 11.23 -19.83 -0.53
C ASP A 68 11.79 -18.40 -0.50
N ALA A 69 11.09 -17.43 -1.09
CA ALA A 69 11.51 -16.03 -1.05
C ALA A 69 11.52 -15.48 0.38
N TRP A 70 10.53 -15.84 1.19
CA TRP A 70 10.50 -15.52 2.61
C TRP A 70 11.67 -16.18 3.38
N TYR A 71 11.99 -17.41 3.05
CA TYR A 71 13.12 -18.13 3.67
C TYR A 71 14.46 -17.46 3.37
N TYR A 72 14.76 -17.19 2.10
CA TYR A 72 15.98 -16.51 1.70
C TYR A 72 16.07 -15.11 2.29
N ARG A 73 14.97 -14.37 2.33
CA ARG A 73 14.91 -13.08 3.00
C ARG A 73 15.28 -13.20 4.48
N SER A 74 14.80 -14.22 5.19
CA SER A 74 15.15 -14.44 6.58
C SER A 74 16.65 -14.65 6.79
N LEU A 75 17.29 -15.40 5.91
CA LEU A 75 18.73 -15.66 5.98
C LEU A 75 19.55 -14.38 5.76
N LEU A 76 19.19 -13.56 4.77
CA LEU A 76 19.91 -12.33 4.47
C LEU A 76 19.71 -11.27 5.55
N GLU A 77 18.49 -11.11 6.07
CA GLU A 77 18.20 -10.21 7.18
C GLU A 77 18.99 -10.59 8.44
N ARG A 78 19.11 -11.89 8.71
CA ARG A 78 19.92 -12.39 9.84
C ARG A 78 21.41 -12.06 9.65
N LYS A 79 21.92 -12.24 8.43
CA LYS A 79 23.31 -11.88 8.09
C LYS A 79 23.58 -10.39 8.17
N LEU A 80 22.57 -9.57 7.97
CA LEU A 80 22.61 -8.10 8.12
C LEU A 80 22.47 -7.64 9.60
N GLY A 81 22.23 -8.56 10.53
CA GLY A 81 21.99 -8.26 11.95
C GLY A 81 20.55 -7.88 12.29
N ASN A 82 19.63 -7.96 11.34
CA ASN A 82 18.22 -7.61 11.49
C ASN A 82 17.43 -8.82 12.05
N ALA A 83 17.71 -9.20 13.29
CA ALA A 83 17.18 -10.44 13.88
C ALA A 83 15.63 -10.51 13.85
N ARG A 84 14.93 -9.41 14.16
CA ARG A 84 13.45 -9.35 14.16
C ARG A 84 12.86 -9.59 12.77
N LEU A 85 13.47 -8.97 11.74
CA LEU A 85 13.07 -9.15 10.34
C LEU A 85 13.29 -10.58 9.87
N ALA A 86 14.42 -11.15 10.26
CA ALA A 86 14.75 -12.53 9.96
C ALA A 86 13.71 -13.51 10.57
N ASP A 87 13.34 -13.30 11.84
CA ASP A 87 12.37 -14.16 12.53
C ASP A 87 10.96 -14.03 11.91
N TYR A 88 10.55 -12.80 11.59
CA TYR A 88 9.29 -12.55 10.86
C TYR A 88 9.27 -13.25 9.50
N SER A 89 10.31 -13.05 8.69
CA SER A 89 10.40 -13.67 7.35
C SER A 89 10.43 -15.20 7.43
N LEU A 90 11.06 -15.75 8.47
CA LEU A 90 11.09 -17.20 8.69
C LEU A 90 9.71 -17.75 9.08
N GLU A 91 8.96 -17.02 9.90
CA GLU A 91 7.58 -17.41 10.23
C GLU A 91 6.68 -17.37 8.99
N LYS A 92 6.83 -16.35 8.12
CA LYS A 92 6.14 -16.31 6.82
C LYS A 92 6.55 -17.45 5.90
N ALA A 93 7.82 -17.82 5.88
CA ALA A 93 8.29 -19.00 5.15
C ALA A 93 7.60 -20.27 5.63
N ARG A 94 7.45 -20.47 6.92
CA ARG A 94 6.73 -21.62 7.49
C ARG A 94 5.26 -21.69 7.10
N GLN A 95 4.58 -20.52 7.09
CA GLN A 95 3.16 -20.44 6.74
C GLN A 95 2.89 -20.68 5.25
N ASN A 96 3.87 -20.41 4.39
CA ASN A 96 3.71 -20.40 2.93
C ASN A 96 4.59 -21.45 2.22
N SER A 97 5.32 -22.28 2.93
CA SER A 97 6.23 -23.27 2.36
C SER A 97 5.55 -24.56 1.99
N SER A 98 6.08 -25.24 0.99
CA SER A 98 5.77 -26.64 0.72
C SER A 98 6.15 -27.53 1.93
N GLU A 99 5.50 -28.68 2.06
CA GLU A 99 5.77 -29.64 3.13
C GLU A 99 7.26 -30.04 3.20
N ALA A 100 7.94 -30.13 2.05
CA ALA A 100 9.36 -30.41 1.96
C ALA A 100 10.24 -29.32 2.59
N LEU A 101 9.91 -28.03 2.35
CA LEU A 101 10.62 -26.90 2.95
C LEU A 101 10.31 -26.78 4.44
N GLN A 102 9.09 -27.06 4.86
CA GLN A 102 8.72 -27.11 6.27
C GLN A 102 9.54 -28.15 7.05
N GLN A 103 9.82 -29.31 6.46
CA GLN A 103 10.69 -30.34 7.06
C GLN A 103 12.14 -29.86 7.19
N GLN A 104 12.66 -29.10 6.21
CA GLN A 104 14.00 -28.50 6.28
C GLN A 104 14.09 -27.35 7.29
N LEU A 105 13.00 -26.63 7.50
CA LEU A 105 12.92 -25.52 8.47
C LEU A 105 12.79 -26.02 9.92
N ASN A 106 12.30 -27.23 10.11
CA ASN A 106 12.03 -27.83 11.44
C ASN A 106 13.28 -28.03 12.34
N PRO A 107 14.50 -28.38 11.83
CA PRO A 107 15.67 -28.49 12.67
C PRO A 107 16.23 -27.15 13.16
N PHE A 108 15.84 -26.06 12.55
CA PHE A 108 16.13 -24.73 13.08
C PHE A 108 15.12 -24.42 14.19
N THR A 109 15.24 -25.05 15.33
CA THR A 109 14.65 -24.56 16.57
C THR A 109 15.24 -23.19 16.82
N LEU A 110 14.60 -22.20 16.22
CA LEU A 110 14.77 -20.83 16.65
C LEU A 110 14.43 -20.84 18.13
N SER A 111 15.43 -20.50 18.95
CA SER A 111 15.17 -20.09 20.30
C SER A 111 13.89 -19.25 20.24
N THR A 112 12.86 -19.76 20.87
CA THR A 112 11.63 -19.01 21.10
C THR A 112 12.05 -17.78 21.88
N ASN A 113 12.38 -16.71 21.12
CA ASN A 113 12.59 -15.44 21.76
C ASN A 113 11.22 -15.04 22.31
N PRO A 114 11.03 -15.04 23.65
CA PRO A 114 9.75 -14.71 24.22
C PRO A 114 9.56 -13.23 23.96
N ALA A 115 8.60 -12.92 23.16
CA ALA A 115 8.11 -11.57 22.93
C ALA A 115 8.39 -10.98 21.53
N ILE A 116 7.90 -11.66 20.47
CA ILE A 116 6.93 -10.86 19.69
C ILE A 116 5.72 -10.80 20.61
N ARG A 117 5.68 -9.81 21.48
CA ARG A 117 4.45 -9.50 22.20
C ARG A 117 3.39 -9.28 21.14
N PRO A 118 2.20 -9.89 21.25
CA PRO A 118 1.05 -9.40 20.50
C PRO A 118 1.07 -7.89 20.73
N ALA A 119 1.10 -7.14 19.65
CA ALA A 119 1.24 -5.68 19.69
C ALA A 119 0.36 -5.18 20.83
N GLY A 120 0.94 -4.50 21.82
CA GLY A 120 0.25 -4.13 23.07
C GLY A 120 -1.13 -3.57 22.76
N ALA A 121 -2.07 -3.58 23.69
CA ALA A 121 -3.42 -3.11 23.48
C ALA A 121 -3.40 -1.77 22.70
N VAL A 122 -4.24 -1.63 21.69
CA VAL A 122 -4.40 -0.34 20.99
C VAL A 122 -4.98 0.65 21.97
N HIS A 123 -4.26 1.75 22.23
CA HIS A 123 -4.69 2.76 23.20
C HIS A 123 -5.79 3.66 22.61
N GLU A 124 -5.54 4.24 21.44
CA GLU A 124 -6.52 5.04 20.69
C GLU A 124 -6.44 4.70 19.20
N LYS A 125 -7.48 5.09 18.47
CA LYS A 125 -7.59 4.92 17.03
C LYS A 125 -7.90 6.24 16.37
N TRP A 126 -7.13 6.58 15.34
CA TRP A 126 -7.22 7.84 14.63
C TRP A 126 -7.35 7.58 13.13
N ALA A 127 -8.14 8.36 12.43
CA ALA A 127 -8.24 8.20 10.98
C ALA A 127 -8.36 9.54 10.24
N LEU A 128 -7.80 9.55 9.03
CA LEU A 128 -8.09 10.53 7.98
C LEU A 128 -8.65 9.78 6.78
N VAL A 129 -9.83 10.19 6.34
CA VAL A 129 -10.53 9.59 5.19
C VAL A 129 -10.80 10.70 4.17
N VAL A 130 -10.27 10.55 2.97
CA VAL A 130 -10.35 11.54 1.90
C VAL A 130 -11.02 10.93 0.66
N GLY A 131 -12.00 11.63 0.10
CA GLY A 131 -12.65 11.28 -1.15
C GLY A 131 -12.81 12.50 -2.07
N ALA A 132 -11.81 12.79 -2.91
CA ALA A 132 -11.82 13.92 -3.83
C ALA A 132 -12.45 13.54 -5.16
N GLY A 133 -13.76 13.76 -5.32
CA GLY A 133 -14.52 13.46 -6.54
C GLY A 133 -14.95 14.68 -7.33
N LYS A 134 -14.97 15.87 -6.73
CA LYS A 134 -15.32 17.13 -7.38
C LYS A 134 -14.18 18.12 -7.30
N PHE A 135 -13.96 18.83 -8.37
CA PHE A 135 -12.84 19.74 -8.55
C PHE A 135 -13.34 21.14 -8.89
N ARG A 136 -12.61 22.17 -8.44
CA ARG A 136 -12.90 23.57 -8.78
C ARG A 136 -12.54 23.88 -10.22
N ASP A 137 -11.47 23.27 -10.72
CA ASP A 137 -11.06 23.39 -12.11
C ASP A 137 -11.95 22.46 -12.98
N PRO A 138 -12.79 23.03 -13.88
CA PRO A 138 -13.71 22.25 -14.69
C PRO A 138 -13.01 21.35 -15.74
N ALA A 139 -11.73 21.56 -15.97
CA ALA A 139 -10.93 20.69 -16.85
C ALA A 139 -10.59 19.35 -16.21
N ILE A 140 -10.68 19.23 -14.89
CA ILE A 140 -10.47 17.97 -14.17
C ILE A 140 -11.78 17.17 -14.16
N PRO A 141 -11.82 15.96 -14.75
CA PRO A 141 -13.02 15.13 -14.77
C PRO A 141 -13.45 14.74 -13.35
N SER A 142 -14.72 14.87 -13.03
CA SER A 142 -15.26 14.42 -11.75
C SER A 142 -15.23 12.89 -11.64
N LEU A 143 -14.96 12.38 -10.43
CA LEU A 143 -15.08 10.98 -10.05
C LEU A 143 -16.44 10.75 -9.40
N ARG A 144 -17.06 9.63 -9.76
CA ARG A 144 -18.47 9.43 -9.39
C ARG A 144 -18.64 8.88 -7.98
N TYR A 145 -17.73 8.02 -7.51
CA TYR A 145 -17.96 7.23 -6.31
C TYR A 145 -16.98 7.52 -5.17
N THR A 146 -15.95 8.33 -5.37
CA THR A 146 -14.94 8.61 -4.33
C THR A 146 -15.52 9.15 -3.02
N SER A 147 -16.55 9.99 -3.09
CA SER A 147 -17.23 10.53 -1.90
C SER A 147 -18.05 9.43 -1.19
N ALA A 148 -18.72 8.56 -1.94
CA ALA A 148 -19.43 7.39 -1.40
C ALA A 148 -18.45 6.38 -0.78
N ASP A 149 -17.32 6.15 -1.45
CA ASP A 149 -16.26 5.26 -0.99
C ASP A 149 -15.68 5.75 0.34
N ALA A 150 -15.29 7.02 0.41
CA ALA A 150 -14.77 7.63 1.63
C ALA A 150 -15.80 7.59 2.77
N THR A 151 -17.07 7.90 2.48
CA THR A 151 -18.14 7.87 3.47
C THR A 151 -18.39 6.45 3.99
N GLY A 152 -18.48 5.45 3.10
CA GLY A 152 -18.66 4.05 3.45
C GLY A 152 -17.49 3.51 4.27
N PHE A 153 -16.25 3.88 3.90
CA PHE A 153 -15.06 3.51 4.64
C PHE A 153 -15.04 4.12 6.06
N ALA A 154 -15.34 5.42 6.19
CA ALA A 154 -15.43 6.09 7.49
C ALA A 154 -16.52 5.46 8.37
N GLN A 155 -17.71 5.13 7.81
CA GLN A 155 -18.77 4.42 8.51
C GLN A 155 -18.31 3.05 9.01
N SER A 156 -17.57 2.30 8.22
CA SER A 156 -16.99 1.01 8.64
C SER A 156 -15.99 1.18 9.78
N LEU A 157 -15.18 2.25 9.77
CA LEU A 157 -14.25 2.52 10.87
C LEU A 157 -14.98 2.83 12.19
N VAL A 158 -16.03 3.65 12.17
CA VAL A 158 -16.77 4.01 13.40
C VAL A 158 -17.76 2.95 13.85
N SER A 159 -18.10 1.98 12.99
CA SER A 159 -19.05 0.91 13.32
C SER A 159 -18.60 0.13 14.56
N PRO A 160 -19.46 -0.02 15.59
CA PRO A 160 -19.15 -0.83 16.78
C PRO A 160 -18.89 -2.30 16.49
N GLY A 161 -19.45 -2.79 15.37
CA GLY A 161 -19.27 -4.18 14.92
C GLY A 161 -18.06 -4.41 14.04
N ILE A 162 -17.36 -3.35 13.56
CA ILE A 162 -16.26 -3.45 12.59
C ILE A 162 -15.02 -2.74 13.14
N GLY A 163 -14.88 -1.45 12.87
CA GLY A 163 -13.66 -0.69 13.18
C GLY A 163 -13.54 -0.23 14.62
N ARG A 164 -14.66 0.12 15.26
CA ARG A 164 -14.72 0.59 16.66
C ARG A 164 -13.89 1.85 16.94
N PHE A 165 -13.74 2.72 15.93
CA PHE A 165 -13.13 4.04 16.12
C PHE A 165 -14.14 4.98 16.81
N LYS A 166 -13.65 5.89 17.64
CA LYS A 166 -14.46 7.02 18.12
C LYS A 166 -14.71 7.96 16.93
N SER A 167 -15.94 8.39 16.73
CA SER A 167 -16.28 9.31 15.61
C SER A 167 -15.50 10.64 15.69
N SER A 168 -15.22 11.13 16.92
CA SER A 168 -14.38 12.31 17.14
C SER A 168 -12.93 12.17 16.65
N ASN A 169 -12.47 10.93 16.45
CA ASN A 169 -11.10 10.63 16.05
C ASN A 169 -11.00 10.30 14.54
N VAL A 170 -12.10 10.44 13.79
CA VAL A 170 -12.16 10.19 12.35
C VAL A 170 -12.44 11.50 11.63
N ALA A 171 -11.43 12.03 10.94
CA ALA A 171 -11.57 13.19 10.07
C ALA A 171 -11.97 12.73 8.66
N VAL A 172 -13.03 13.29 8.10
CA VAL A 172 -13.51 12.99 6.75
C VAL A 172 -13.46 14.26 5.92
N LEU A 173 -12.88 14.18 4.72
CA LEU A 173 -12.84 15.26 3.75
C LEU A 173 -13.37 14.72 2.42
N THR A 174 -14.48 15.24 1.94
CA THR A 174 -15.10 14.79 0.69
C THR A 174 -15.26 15.92 -0.31
N ASP A 175 -15.19 15.58 -1.59
CA ASP A 175 -15.44 16.50 -2.70
C ASP A 175 -14.66 17.83 -2.51
N LEU A 176 -15.36 18.98 -2.51
CA LEU A 176 -14.75 20.32 -2.45
C LEU A 176 -14.04 20.65 -1.13
N GLU A 177 -14.25 19.85 -0.08
CA GLU A 177 -13.50 19.96 1.19
C GLU A 177 -12.12 19.30 1.12
N ALA A 178 -11.92 18.36 0.18
CA ALA A 178 -10.68 17.62 0.01
C ALA A 178 -9.60 18.45 -0.71
N THR A 179 -9.27 19.61 -0.16
CA THR A 179 -8.22 20.52 -0.67
C THR A 179 -6.83 20.07 -0.21
N THR A 180 -5.80 20.43 -0.97
CA THR A 180 -4.39 20.19 -0.61
C THR A 180 -4.08 20.69 0.81
N ARG A 181 -4.55 21.89 1.15
CA ARG A 181 -4.37 22.49 2.47
C ARG A 181 -5.09 21.67 3.56
N ALA A 182 -6.35 21.33 3.37
CA ALA A 182 -7.12 20.60 4.38
C ALA A 182 -6.53 19.21 4.64
N ILE A 183 -6.11 18.51 3.59
CA ILE A 183 -5.46 17.20 3.72
C ILE A 183 -4.15 17.32 4.50
N ARG A 184 -3.28 18.30 4.18
CA ARG A 184 -2.04 18.55 4.94
C ARG A 184 -2.31 18.90 6.40
N GLU A 185 -3.32 19.70 6.70
CA GLU A 185 -3.71 20.03 8.07
C GLU A 185 -4.13 18.78 8.86
N LYS A 186 -4.89 17.87 8.24
CA LYS A 186 -5.32 16.62 8.88
C LYS A 186 -4.20 15.58 9.00
N LEU A 187 -3.29 15.49 8.04
CA LEU A 187 -2.08 14.69 8.17
C LEU A 187 -1.19 15.19 9.32
N ASN A 188 -1.00 16.51 9.42
CA ASN A 188 -0.27 17.12 10.54
C ASN A 188 -0.98 16.92 11.89
N TRP A 189 -2.31 16.95 11.90
CA TRP A 189 -3.10 16.63 13.09
C TRP A 189 -2.84 15.18 13.53
N LEU A 190 -2.94 14.17 12.63
CA LEU A 190 -2.61 12.79 12.94
C LEU A 190 -1.20 12.63 13.51
N ALA A 191 -0.21 13.24 12.86
CA ALA A 191 1.18 13.18 13.31
C ALA A 191 1.40 13.76 14.70
N ARG A 192 0.56 14.73 15.11
CA ARG A 192 0.64 15.37 16.42
C ARG A 192 -0.07 14.59 17.52
N VAL A 193 -1.27 14.03 17.22
CA VAL A 193 -2.10 13.37 18.24
C VAL A 193 -1.74 11.91 18.48
N ALA A 194 -1.36 11.19 17.41
CA ALA A 194 -1.09 9.76 17.49
C ALA A 194 0.14 9.45 18.35
N GLN A 195 0.00 8.48 19.26
CA GLN A 195 1.03 7.99 20.14
C GLN A 195 1.54 6.61 19.65
N PRO A 196 2.69 6.09 20.16
CA PRO A 196 3.25 4.83 19.70
C PRO A 196 2.31 3.63 19.79
N ASP A 197 1.45 3.56 20.79
CA ASP A 197 0.51 2.45 21.01
C ASP A 197 -0.84 2.64 20.30
N ASP A 198 -1.01 3.71 19.54
CA ASP A 198 -2.22 3.98 18.78
C ASP A 198 -2.24 3.25 17.44
N LEU A 199 -3.43 3.16 16.85
CA LEU A 199 -3.66 2.75 15.48
C LEU A 199 -4.06 3.96 14.64
N VAL A 200 -3.34 4.19 13.55
CA VAL A 200 -3.67 5.23 12.56
C VAL A 200 -4.13 4.59 11.27
N VAL A 201 -5.22 5.10 10.72
CA VAL A 201 -5.73 4.72 9.39
C VAL A 201 -5.79 5.96 8.49
N ILE A 202 -5.25 5.85 7.30
CA ILE A 202 -5.36 6.87 6.25
C ILE A 202 -5.99 6.21 5.03
N TYR A 203 -7.06 6.81 4.53
CA TYR A 203 -7.72 6.40 3.29
C TYR A 203 -7.76 7.60 2.34
N ILE A 204 -7.33 7.41 1.09
CA ILE A 204 -7.38 8.45 0.06
C ILE A 204 -7.91 7.86 -1.23
N ALA A 205 -9.05 8.39 -1.69
CA ALA A 205 -9.62 8.14 -3.00
C ALA A 205 -9.62 9.45 -3.82
N ALA A 206 -8.89 9.48 -4.92
CA ALA A 206 -8.72 10.67 -5.76
C ALA A 206 -8.09 10.31 -7.11
N HIS A 207 -8.06 11.24 -8.06
CA HIS A 207 -7.15 11.12 -9.19
C HIS A 207 -5.68 11.18 -8.75
N GLY A 208 -4.83 10.40 -9.41
CA GLY A 208 -3.38 10.47 -9.30
C GLY A 208 -2.75 10.93 -10.62
N SER A 209 -1.71 11.78 -10.59
CA SER A 209 -0.96 12.13 -11.80
C SER A 209 0.01 11.02 -12.20
N SER A 210 0.33 10.93 -13.49
CA SER A 210 1.49 10.15 -13.95
C SER A 210 2.80 10.76 -13.44
N ARG A 211 3.82 9.93 -13.20
CA ARG A 211 5.18 10.36 -12.92
C ARG A 211 5.83 11.07 -14.10
N ASP A 212 5.37 10.78 -15.32
CA ASP A 212 5.96 11.31 -16.56
C ASP A 212 5.78 12.83 -16.68
N PHE A 213 4.91 13.43 -15.85
CA PHE A 213 4.71 14.89 -15.82
C PHE A 213 5.77 15.64 -15.03
N ASP A 214 6.44 14.96 -14.11
CA ASP A 214 7.47 15.57 -13.26
C ASP A 214 8.84 14.96 -13.59
N THR A 215 9.81 15.79 -13.93
CA THR A 215 11.19 15.35 -14.21
C THR A 215 11.85 14.63 -13.03
N ALA A 216 11.37 14.91 -11.80
CA ALA A 216 11.78 14.19 -10.59
C ALA A 216 10.99 12.88 -10.37
N GLY A 217 10.04 12.55 -11.23
CA GLY A 217 9.25 11.34 -11.16
C GLY A 217 8.27 11.30 -9.98
N VAL A 218 7.79 12.46 -9.51
CA VAL A 218 6.85 12.57 -8.40
C VAL A 218 5.42 12.34 -8.90
N ASN A 219 4.67 11.50 -8.18
CA ASN A 219 3.21 11.40 -8.34
C ASN A 219 2.53 12.47 -7.48
N TYR A 220 1.40 12.99 -7.97
CA TYR A 220 0.57 13.95 -7.25
C TYR A 220 -0.83 13.38 -7.04
N ILE A 221 -1.42 13.64 -5.88
CA ILE A 221 -2.85 13.50 -5.63
C ILE A 221 -3.54 14.75 -6.14
N ILE A 222 -4.52 14.57 -7.01
CA ILE A 222 -5.34 15.66 -7.53
C ILE A 222 -6.43 15.96 -6.51
N THR A 223 -6.33 17.13 -5.90
CA THR A 223 -7.24 17.60 -4.85
C THR A 223 -8.30 18.54 -5.39
N ALA A 224 -9.30 18.87 -4.60
CA ALA A 224 -10.42 19.72 -4.99
C ALA A 224 -10.01 21.11 -5.51
N ASP A 225 -8.87 21.61 -5.06
CA ASP A 225 -8.31 22.93 -5.40
C ASP A 225 -7.12 22.85 -6.36
N THR A 226 -6.85 21.69 -6.94
CA THR A 226 -5.83 21.54 -7.98
C THR A 226 -6.24 22.32 -9.23
N GLU A 227 -5.30 23.06 -9.80
CA GLU A 227 -5.47 23.83 -11.04
C GLU A 227 -4.62 23.20 -12.14
N ILE A 228 -5.24 22.94 -13.31
CA ILE A 228 -4.56 22.44 -14.50
C ILE A 228 -4.91 23.23 -15.75
N SER A 229 -5.93 24.11 -15.66
CA SER A 229 -6.36 24.93 -16.80
C SER A 229 -5.30 25.97 -17.15
N PRO A 230 -4.88 26.05 -18.42
CA PRO A 230 -3.95 27.07 -18.87
C PRO A 230 -4.51 28.47 -18.65
N LYS A 231 -3.78 29.31 -17.91
CA LYS A 231 -4.19 30.71 -17.71
C LYS A 231 -4.05 31.52 -18.99
N PRO A 232 -5.05 32.32 -19.37
CA PRO A 232 -4.92 33.27 -20.46
C PRO A 232 -3.72 34.19 -20.16
N ASN A 233 -2.78 34.33 -21.07
CA ASN A 233 -1.60 35.21 -20.98
C ASN A 233 -0.34 34.65 -20.25
N ALA A 234 -0.22 33.36 -19.98
CA ALA A 234 1.06 32.77 -19.60
C ALA A 234 2.00 32.74 -20.83
N GLY A 235 2.65 33.80 -21.19
CA GLY A 235 3.46 34.03 -22.41
C GLY A 235 4.60 33.03 -22.68
N ARG A 236 4.31 31.75 -22.66
CA ARG A 236 5.21 30.62 -22.92
C ARG A 236 5.03 30.10 -24.33
N ASP A 237 6.15 29.87 -24.99
CA ASP A 237 6.21 29.13 -26.25
C ASP A 237 5.84 27.65 -25.95
N ARG A 238 4.61 27.28 -26.26
CA ARG A 238 4.07 25.93 -25.97
C ARG A 238 4.43 25.01 -27.12
N THR A 239 5.41 24.16 -26.88
CA THR A 239 5.99 23.29 -27.92
C THR A 239 5.35 21.89 -28.00
N SER A 240 4.57 21.47 -26.98
CA SER A 240 3.88 20.17 -27.00
C SER A 240 2.36 20.29 -27.03
N ASP A 241 1.67 19.28 -27.60
CA ASP A 241 0.21 19.21 -27.58
C ASP A 241 -0.36 19.07 -26.15
N THR A 242 0.42 18.48 -25.25
CA THR A 242 0.08 18.32 -23.82
C THR A 242 0.00 19.69 -23.13
N ASP A 243 0.91 20.60 -23.45
CA ASP A 243 0.98 21.95 -22.88
C ASP A 243 -0.16 22.86 -23.30
N LYS A 244 -0.95 22.44 -24.31
CA LYS A 244 -2.19 23.14 -24.69
C LYS A 244 -3.34 22.88 -23.72
N TYR A 245 -3.29 21.75 -23.01
CA TYR A 245 -4.39 21.24 -22.20
C TYR A 245 -4.10 21.23 -20.71
N VAL A 246 -2.84 21.14 -20.29
CA VAL A 246 -2.43 21.06 -18.89
C VAL A 246 -1.34 22.09 -18.60
N ASP A 247 -1.58 22.95 -17.63
CA ASP A 247 -0.57 23.83 -17.03
C ASP A 247 0.15 23.05 -15.91
N HIS A 248 1.31 22.50 -16.22
CA HIS A 248 2.10 21.71 -15.29
C HIS A 248 2.59 22.53 -14.10
N ASP A 249 2.91 23.82 -14.27
CA ASP A 249 3.34 24.67 -13.15
C ASP A 249 2.17 24.90 -12.17
N ALA A 250 0.95 25.11 -12.69
CA ALA A 250 -0.24 25.23 -11.87
C ALA A 250 -0.52 23.92 -11.12
N LEU A 251 -0.41 22.77 -11.81
CA LEU A 251 -0.56 21.45 -11.22
C LEU A 251 0.44 21.24 -10.07
N PHE A 252 1.74 21.48 -10.30
CA PHE A 252 2.78 21.29 -9.29
C PHE A 252 2.63 22.23 -8.09
N ALA A 253 2.11 23.43 -8.31
CA ALA A 253 1.86 24.40 -7.26
C ALA A 253 0.65 24.07 -6.38
N THR A 254 -0.37 23.39 -6.94
CA THR A 254 -1.69 23.25 -6.30
C THR A 254 -2.05 21.82 -5.90
N ALA A 255 -1.57 20.82 -6.63
CA ALA A 255 -1.78 19.42 -6.28
C ALA A 255 -0.99 18.99 -5.03
N LEU A 256 -1.37 17.89 -4.41
CA LEU A 256 -0.67 17.33 -3.25
C LEU A 256 0.40 16.31 -3.71
N PRO A 257 1.70 16.61 -3.56
CA PRO A 257 2.74 15.63 -3.87
C PRO A 257 2.58 14.39 -2.98
N MET A 258 2.57 13.20 -3.58
CA MET A 258 2.46 11.95 -2.83
C MET A 258 3.64 11.76 -1.88
N VAL A 259 4.79 12.32 -2.20
CA VAL A 259 5.98 12.30 -1.33
C VAL A 259 5.73 13.02 0.01
N ASP A 260 4.85 14.01 0.08
CA ASP A 260 4.49 14.69 1.33
C ASP A 260 3.68 13.75 2.25
N VAL A 261 2.78 12.97 1.67
CA VAL A 261 2.03 11.93 2.40
C VAL A 261 3.00 10.85 2.88
N ALA A 262 3.89 10.38 1.98
CA ALA A 262 4.89 9.37 2.29
C ALA A 262 5.81 9.80 3.43
N ASN A 263 6.35 11.02 3.37
CA ASN A 263 7.21 11.57 4.41
C ASN A 263 6.47 11.72 5.75
N THR A 264 5.19 12.10 5.71
CA THR A 264 4.40 12.20 6.94
C THR A 264 4.20 10.83 7.57
N VAL A 265 3.85 9.82 6.78
CA VAL A 265 3.64 8.45 7.26
C VAL A 265 4.95 7.83 7.76
N ALA A 266 6.03 7.92 6.97
CA ALA A 266 7.30 7.26 7.29
C ALA A 266 8.05 7.94 8.45
N SER A 267 8.08 9.29 8.48
CA SER A 267 9.02 10.02 9.34
C SER A 267 8.37 10.83 10.46
N ARG A 268 7.10 11.22 10.33
CA ARG A 268 6.42 12.09 11.30
C ARG A 268 5.36 11.39 12.13
N MET A 269 4.81 10.25 11.64
CA MET A 269 3.81 9.47 12.37
C MET A 269 4.49 8.65 13.46
N ARG A 270 4.13 8.92 14.73
CA ARG A 270 4.72 8.22 15.89
C ARG A 270 4.08 6.87 16.17
N ALA A 271 2.85 6.66 15.72
CA ALA A 271 2.15 5.39 15.90
C ALA A 271 2.94 4.23 15.28
N ASN A 272 3.03 3.12 16.02
CA ASN A 272 3.65 1.87 15.55
C ASN A 272 2.69 1.00 14.73
N ARG A 273 1.47 1.47 14.48
CA ARG A 273 0.46 0.78 13.65
C ARG A 273 -0.17 1.81 12.73
N VAL A 274 0.23 1.77 11.46
CA VAL A 274 -0.30 2.69 10.44
C VAL A 274 -0.75 1.88 9.23
N ALA A 275 -2.03 1.95 8.92
CA ALA A 275 -2.61 1.34 7.72
C ALA A 275 -3.04 2.45 6.74
N VAL A 276 -2.54 2.39 5.51
CA VAL A 276 -2.86 3.36 4.46
C VAL A 276 -3.56 2.63 3.32
N PHE A 277 -4.69 3.18 2.88
CA PHE A 277 -5.46 2.70 1.74
C PHE A 277 -5.45 3.79 0.67
N LEU A 278 -4.97 3.45 -0.52
CA LEU A 278 -4.82 4.38 -1.62
C LEU A 278 -5.65 3.88 -2.82
N ASP A 279 -6.81 4.48 -2.99
CA ASP A 279 -7.67 4.26 -4.15
C ASP A 279 -7.47 5.42 -5.12
N THR A 280 -6.23 5.52 -5.63
CA THR A 280 -5.82 6.56 -6.55
C THR A 280 -5.46 5.93 -7.87
N CYS A 281 -6.20 6.14 -8.85
CA CYS A 281 -6.05 6.03 -10.30
C CYS A 281 -7.41 5.77 -10.91
N PHE A 282 -7.85 6.67 -11.69
CA PHE A 282 -9.06 6.47 -12.44
C PHE A 282 -8.77 6.84 -13.89
N SER A 283 -8.66 5.86 -14.76
CA SER A 283 -8.92 6.14 -16.16
C SER A 283 -10.37 6.54 -16.25
N GLY A 284 -10.60 7.68 -16.80
CA GLY A 284 -11.95 8.12 -17.05
C GLY A 284 -12.70 7.14 -17.94
N ALA A 285 -13.36 6.16 -17.35
CA ALA A 285 -14.51 5.51 -17.96
C ALA A 285 -15.69 6.51 -18.16
N ALA A 286 -15.41 7.80 -18.16
CA ALA A 286 -16.25 8.86 -18.70
C ALA A 286 -16.19 8.87 -20.25
N ALA A 287 -16.16 7.70 -20.86
CA ALA A 287 -16.42 7.55 -22.30
C ALA A 287 -17.92 7.75 -22.59
N GLY A 288 -18.46 8.91 -22.26
CA GLY A 288 -19.89 9.19 -22.48
C GLY A 288 -20.26 10.66 -22.69
N SER A 289 -19.44 11.61 -22.32
CA SER A 289 -19.74 13.03 -22.52
C SER A 289 -18.68 13.71 -23.38
N GLY A 290 -19.08 14.10 -24.59
CA GLY A 290 -18.20 14.75 -25.54
C GLY A 290 -17.57 16.01 -24.96
N GLY A 291 -16.26 16.16 -25.10
CA GLY A 291 -15.54 17.40 -24.89
C GLY A 291 -14.25 17.32 -24.11
N THR A 292 -14.06 16.35 -23.22
CA THR A 292 -12.93 16.30 -22.28
C THR A 292 -11.91 15.19 -22.54
N LYS A 293 -12.03 14.44 -23.63
CA LYS A 293 -11.11 13.34 -23.98
C LYS A 293 -9.64 13.78 -24.07
N SER A 294 -9.40 15.03 -24.49
CA SER A 294 -8.04 15.55 -24.65
C SER A 294 -7.35 15.83 -23.32
N VAL A 295 -8.07 16.38 -22.34
CA VAL A 295 -7.49 16.67 -21.00
C VAL A 295 -7.28 15.38 -20.22
N SER A 296 -8.26 14.47 -20.18
CA SER A 296 -8.10 13.16 -19.53
C SER A 296 -6.95 12.34 -20.14
N ALA A 297 -6.82 12.36 -21.47
CA ALA A 297 -5.71 11.70 -22.15
C ALA A 297 -4.38 12.39 -21.88
N ALA A 298 -4.37 13.73 -21.79
CA ALA A 298 -3.18 14.49 -21.46
C ALA A 298 -2.74 14.29 -20.01
N MET A 299 -3.68 14.17 -19.07
CA MET A 299 -3.36 13.91 -17.65
C MET A 299 -2.79 12.52 -17.39
N ASN A 300 -3.04 11.53 -18.27
CA ASN A 300 -2.54 10.17 -18.16
C ASN A 300 -2.53 9.67 -16.69
N PHE A 301 -3.71 9.64 -16.09
CA PHE A 301 -3.88 9.23 -14.69
C PHE A 301 -3.36 7.82 -14.47
N LYS A 302 -2.40 7.65 -13.57
CA LYS A 302 -1.76 6.37 -13.26
C LYS A 302 -1.70 6.10 -11.76
N SER A 303 -1.43 4.86 -11.41
CA SER A 303 -1.23 4.44 -10.02
C SER A 303 0.04 5.00 -9.40
N ILE A 304 0.12 4.89 -8.08
CA ILE A 304 1.26 5.35 -7.32
C ILE A 304 2.43 4.43 -7.59
N SER A 305 3.62 5.02 -7.73
CA SER A 305 4.84 4.26 -7.97
C SER A 305 5.18 3.34 -6.81
N SER A 306 5.71 2.17 -7.13
CA SER A 306 6.23 1.21 -6.15
C SER A 306 7.27 1.85 -5.22
N ALA A 307 8.11 2.75 -5.74
CA ALA A 307 9.08 3.50 -4.91
C ALA A 307 8.40 4.36 -3.84
N THR A 308 7.30 5.04 -4.18
CA THR A 308 6.53 5.84 -3.22
C THR A 308 5.83 4.97 -2.18
N LEU A 309 5.23 3.83 -2.59
CA LEU A 309 4.63 2.87 -1.67
C LEU A 309 5.66 2.30 -0.69
N ASN A 310 6.85 1.93 -1.18
CA ASN A 310 7.93 1.42 -0.34
C ASN A 310 8.41 2.49 0.65
N ARG A 311 8.54 3.76 0.22
CA ARG A 311 8.87 4.84 1.13
C ARG A 311 7.83 5.05 2.22
N MET A 312 6.53 4.96 1.92
CA MET A 312 5.47 5.04 2.93
C MET A 312 5.55 3.90 3.94
N SER A 313 6.04 2.74 3.54
CA SER A 313 6.19 1.59 4.43
C SER A 313 7.48 1.60 5.25
N GLU A 314 8.34 2.61 5.13
CA GLU A 314 9.51 2.76 5.98
C GLU A 314 9.11 2.99 7.45
N GLY A 315 9.85 2.36 8.36
CA GLY A 315 9.53 2.35 9.80
C GLY A 315 8.74 1.11 10.22
N ALA A 316 8.58 0.85 11.49
CA ALA A 316 7.90 -0.34 12.00
C ALA A 316 6.38 -0.21 11.93
N GLY A 317 5.69 -1.33 11.66
CA GLY A 317 4.24 -1.43 11.75
C GLY A 317 3.47 -0.59 10.72
N ARG A 318 3.96 -0.53 9.48
CA ARG A 318 3.27 0.18 8.40
C ARG A 318 2.80 -0.79 7.32
N VAL A 319 1.59 -0.58 6.83
CA VAL A 319 1.03 -1.30 5.70
C VAL A 319 0.29 -0.33 4.78
N ILE A 320 0.58 -0.43 3.50
CA ILE A 320 -0.04 0.38 2.47
C ILE A 320 -0.71 -0.56 1.47
N LEU A 321 -2.00 -0.40 1.26
CA LEU A 321 -2.77 -1.08 0.23
C LEU A 321 -3.10 -0.07 -0.86
N SER A 322 -2.66 -0.37 -2.09
CA SER A 322 -3.01 0.40 -3.28
C SER A 322 -4.05 -0.34 -4.10
N ALA A 323 -4.97 0.40 -4.71
CA ALA A 323 -6.06 -0.15 -5.52
C ALA A 323 -5.58 -0.88 -6.77
N SER A 324 -4.41 -0.53 -7.29
CA SER A 324 -3.84 -1.14 -8.49
C SER A 324 -2.31 -1.07 -8.47
N GLN A 325 -1.68 -1.87 -9.32
CA GLN A 325 -0.25 -1.80 -9.62
C GLN A 325 0.06 -0.55 -10.43
N GLU A 326 1.35 -0.17 -10.50
CA GLU A 326 1.84 1.11 -11.03
C GLU A 326 1.32 1.46 -12.44
N ASP A 327 1.23 0.48 -13.33
CA ASP A 327 0.80 0.68 -14.72
C ASP A 327 -0.68 0.34 -14.96
N GLN A 328 -1.43 0.05 -13.91
CA GLN A 328 -2.83 -0.33 -13.99
C GLN A 328 -3.75 0.80 -13.54
N GLU A 329 -4.99 0.71 -13.97
CA GLU A 329 -6.06 1.65 -13.63
C GLU A 329 -6.90 1.11 -12.47
N SER A 330 -7.39 1.98 -11.60
CA SER A 330 -8.47 1.65 -10.68
C SER A 330 -9.82 1.91 -11.35
N LEU A 331 -10.74 0.96 -11.25
CA LEU A 331 -12.02 0.95 -11.95
C LEU A 331 -13.17 1.24 -11.00
N GLU A 332 -14.14 2.01 -11.46
CA GLU A 332 -15.42 2.24 -10.80
C GLU A 332 -16.54 1.38 -11.40
N SER A 333 -17.56 1.07 -10.61
CA SER A 333 -18.72 0.30 -11.05
C SER A 333 -20.04 0.95 -10.65
N SER A 334 -20.86 1.28 -11.62
CA SER A 334 -22.22 1.76 -11.36
C SER A 334 -23.13 0.72 -10.72
N ALA A 335 -22.86 -0.57 -11.00
CA ALA A 335 -23.61 -1.67 -10.39
C ALA A 335 -23.27 -1.89 -8.91
N LEU A 336 -22.05 -1.49 -8.48
CA LEU A 336 -21.62 -1.60 -7.10
C LEU A 336 -21.79 -0.29 -6.33
N GLY A 337 -21.91 0.85 -7.02
CA GLY A 337 -21.97 2.18 -6.41
C GLY A 337 -20.64 2.61 -5.78
N HIS A 338 -19.53 1.96 -6.13
CA HIS A 338 -18.19 2.09 -5.55
C HIS A 338 -17.11 1.82 -6.58
N GLY A 339 -15.88 2.25 -6.27
CA GLY A 339 -14.67 1.68 -6.88
C GLY A 339 -14.52 0.20 -6.52
N TYR A 340 -13.98 -0.63 -7.43
CA TYR A 340 -13.82 -2.07 -7.15
C TYR A 340 -12.98 -2.32 -5.90
N PHE A 341 -11.88 -1.62 -5.75
CA PHE A 341 -11.01 -1.77 -4.58
C PHE A 341 -11.77 -1.48 -3.28
N THR A 342 -12.36 -0.30 -3.17
CA THR A 342 -13.07 0.11 -1.96
C THR A 342 -14.26 -0.79 -1.68
N TYR A 343 -15.03 -1.18 -2.70
CA TYR A 343 -16.14 -2.14 -2.52
C TYR A 343 -15.68 -3.42 -1.82
N TYR A 344 -14.60 -4.05 -2.30
CA TYR A 344 -14.13 -5.28 -1.69
C TYR A 344 -13.40 -5.09 -0.37
N VAL A 345 -12.78 -3.94 -0.13
CA VAL A 345 -12.29 -3.56 1.21
C VAL A 345 -13.45 -3.51 2.21
N LEU A 346 -14.56 -2.83 1.86
CA LEU A 346 -15.75 -2.76 2.71
C LEU A 346 -16.37 -4.14 2.96
N GLN A 347 -16.46 -4.97 1.92
CA GLN A 347 -16.96 -6.35 2.04
C GLN A 347 -16.07 -7.20 2.97
N GLY A 348 -14.74 -7.14 2.81
CA GLY A 348 -13.81 -7.89 3.66
C GLY A 348 -13.87 -7.45 5.12
N LEU A 349 -13.94 -6.14 5.36
CA LEU A 349 -14.11 -5.60 6.71
C LEU A 349 -15.44 -6.03 7.34
N GLN A 350 -16.53 -6.02 6.56
CA GLN A 350 -17.84 -6.46 7.03
C GLN A 350 -17.86 -7.96 7.37
N GLN A 351 -17.34 -8.81 6.51
CA GLN A 351 -17.33 -10.27 6.68
C GLN A 351 -16.49 -10.68 7.89
N SER A 352 -15.32 -10.09 8.06
CA SER A 352 -14.42 -10.36 9.18
C SER A 352 -14.79 -9.61 10.45
N LYS A 353 -15.78 -8.70 10.41
CA LYS A 353 -16.08 -7.74 11.49
C LYS A 353 -14.83 -6.92 11.88
N GLY A 354 -14.01 -6.60 10.90
CA GLY A 354 -12.74 -5.89 11.08
C GLY A 354 -11.64 -6.70 11.77
N MET A 355 -11.82 -8.00 11.99
CA MET A 355 -10.91 -8.84 12.78
C MET A 355 -9.85 -9.57 11.94
N ASP A 356 -9.92 -9.50 10.62
CA ASP A 356 -8.84 -9.98 9.78
C ASP A 356 -7.61 -9.06 9.89
N THR A 357 -6.44 -9.66 9.77
CA THR A 357 -5.20 -8.90 9.62
C THR A 357 -5.19 -8.19 8.26
N MET A 358 -4.43 -7.11 8.16
CA MET A 358 -4.29 -6.38 6.88
C MET A 358 -3.77 -7.28 5.76
N GLY A 359 -2.91 -8.26 6.08
CA GLY A 359 -2.45 -9.25 5.11
C GLY A 359 -3.58 -10.14 4.58
N LYS A 360 -4.47 -10.63 5.44
CA LYS A 360 -5.64 -11.41 5.01
C LYS A 360 -6.64 -10.57 4.23
N LEU A 361 -6.92 -9.36 4.70
CA LEU A 361 -7.79 -8.44 3.98
C LEU A 361 -7.24 -8.15 2.58
N TYR A 362 -5.94 -7.89 2.47
CA TYR A 362 -5.28 -7.67 1.18
C TYR A 362 -5.47 -8.85 0.23
N LEU A 363 -5.19 -10.08 0.68
CA LEU A 363 -5.34 -11.27 -0.17
C LEU A 363 -6.78 -11.41 -0.69
N TYR A 364 -7.77 -11.24 0.19
CA TYR A 364 -9.17 -11.23 -0.20
C TYR A 364 -9.47 -10.15 -1.25
N VAL A 365 -9.09 -8.90 -0.97
CA VAL A 365 -9.35 -7.76 -1.86
C VAL A 365 -8.67 -7.95 -3.21
N ARG A 366 -7.40 -8.36 -3.22
CA ARG A 366 -6.64 -8.63 -4.44
C ARG A 366 -7.36 -9.64 -5.33
N ASP A 367 -7.73 -10.78 -4.77
CA ASP A 367 -8.31 -11.88 -5.55
C ASP A 367 -9.70 -11.49 -6.10
N GLN A 368 -10.52 -10.80 -5.31
CA GLN A 368 -11.84 -10.34 -5.74
C GLN A 368 -11.75 -9.25 -6.82
N VAL A 369 -10.88 -8.25 -6.62
CA VAL A 369 -10.69 -7.17 -7.59
C VAL A 369 -10.12 -7.70 -8.89
N ALA A 370 -9.05 -8.52 -8.84
CA ALA A 370 -8.42 -9.09 -10.03
C ALA A 370 -9.40 -9.92 -10.85
N ALA A 371 -10.21 -10.76 -10.20
CA ALA A 371 -11.24 -11.55 -10.86
C ALA A 371 -12.32 -10.65 -11.50
N ARG A 372 -12.83 -9.66 -10.76
CA ARG A 372 -13.89 -8.76 -11.25
C ARG A 372 -13.43 -7.86 -12.37
N ALA A 373 -12.21 -7.36 -12.29
CA ALA A 373 -11.58 -6.50 -13.28
C ALA A 373 -10.96 -7.28 -14.46
N GLN A 374 -11.10 -8.59 -14.52
CA GLN A 374 -10.49 -9.45 -15.56
C GLN A 374 -8.98 -9.21 -15.69
N GLN A 375 -8.28 -9.15 -14.56
CA GLN A 375 -6.85 -8.87 -14.43
C GLN A 375 -6.39 -7.47 -14.89
N LYS A 376 -7.32 -6.57 -15.20
CA LYS A 376 -6.98 -5.18 -15.60
C LYS A 376 -6.65 -4.28 -14.40
N GLN A 377 -7.07 -4.70 -13.22
CA GLN A 377 -6.78 -4.05 -11.94
C GLN A 377 -6.40 -5.12 -10.92
N ILE A 378 -5.20 -5.00 -10.37
CA ILE A 378 -4.68 -5.89 -9.34
C ILE A 378 -4.18 -5.02 -8.19
N PRO A 379 -4.83 -5.06 -7.02
CA PRO A 379 -4.34 -4.36 -5.83
C PRO A 379 -2.91 -4.75 -5.47
N ALA A 380 -2.16 -3.79 -4.96
CA ALA A 380 -0.80 -3.99 -4.47
C ALA A 380 -0.70 -3.69 -2.97
N MET A 381 0.26 -4.32 -2.30
CA MET A 381 0.56 -4.07 -0.88
C MET A 381 2.05 -3.84 -0.71
N SER A 382 2.40 -2.78 0.03
CA SER A 382 3.73 -2.56 0.58
C SER A 382 3.65 -2.50 2.09
N GLN A 383 4.64 -3.07 2.77
CA GLN A 383 4.61 -3.14 4.23
C GLN A 383 6.01 -3.14 4.83
N SER A 384 6.09 -2.65 6.06
CA SER A 384 7.21 -2.88 6.96
C SER A 384 6.89 -4.02 7.93
N ASP A 385 7.82 -4.25 8.85
CA ASP A 385 7.69 -5.29 9.88
C ASP A 385 6.34 -5.26 10.56
N GLN A 386 5.64 -6.40 10.54
CA GLN A 386 4.34 -6.61 11.20
C GLN A 386 3.21 -5.70 10.69
N GLY A 387 3.41 -4.91 9.63
CA GLY A 387 2.35 -4.09 9.06
C GLY A 387 1.15 -4.92 8.61
N ASP A 388 1.40 -6.08 8.01
CA ASP A 388 0.37 -7.03 7.60
C ASP A 388 -0.41 -7.67 8.77
N GLN A 389 0.11 -7.62 10.00
CA GLN A 389 -0.55 -8.12 11.21
C GLN A 389 -1.49 -7.11 11.86
N ILE A 390 -1.55 -5.87 11.37
CA ILE A 390 -2.49 -4.86 11.87
C ILE A 390 -3.92 -5.37 11.69
N VAL A 391 -4.74 -5.20 12.73
CA VAL A 391 -6.17 -5.52 12.76
C VAL A 391 -6.94 -4.25 13.10
N LEU A 392 -7.90 -3.84 12.26
CA LEU A 392 -8.63 -2.59 12.46
C LEU A 392 -9.68 -2.68 13.58
N GLY A 393 -10.31 -3.85 13.72
CA GLY A 393 -11.44 -4.08 14.64
C GLY A 393 -11.04 -4.41 16.08
N VAL A 394 -9.74 -4.41 16.43
CA VAL A 394 -9.31 -4.67 17.82
C VAL A 394 -9.97 -3.69 18.79
N PRO A 395 -10.37 -4.13 20.01
CA PRO A 395 -10.86 -3.21 21.02
C PRO A 395 -9.79 -2.19 21.44
N ILE A 396 -10.21 -1.00 21.81
CA ILE A 396 -9.35 -0.04 22.53
C ILE A 396 -9.13 -0.62 23.93
N GLY A 397 -7.85 -0.83 24.31
CA GLY A 397 -7.51 -1.31 25.65
C GLY A 397 -7.81 -0.20 26.67
N GLY A 398 -8.75 -0.44 27.57
CA GLY A 398 -8.95 0.43 28.71
C GLY A 398 -7.67 0.45 29.56
N SER A 399 -7.28 1.61 30.06
CA SER A 399 -6.32 1.74 31.14
C SER A 399 -6.82 0.89 32.31
N GLY A 400 -6.20 -0.28 32.53
CA GLY A 400 -6.51 -1.07 33.70
C GLY A 400 -6.24 -0.22 34.94
N THR A 401 -7.31 0.28 35.54
CA THR A 401 -7.26 0.67 36.95
C THR A 401 -6.87 -0.56 37.72
N SER A 402 -5.61 -0.65 38.15
CA SER A 402 -5.21 -1.58 39.19
C SER A 402 -6.00 -1.20 40.45
N THR A 403 -7.14 -1.85 40.66
CA THR A 403 -7.74 -1.93 41.96
C THR A 403 -6.80 -2.76 42.82
N GLY A 404 -5.92 -2.09 43.52
CA GLY A 404 -5.22 -2.66 44.66
C GLY A 404 -6.27 -3.11 45.65
N GLY A 405 -6.42 -4.43 45.78
CA GLY A 405 -7.10 -5.04 46.87
C GLY A 405 -6.20 -4.96 48.11
N SER A 406 -6.65 -4.23 49.07
CA SER A 406 -6.19 -4.25 50.46
C SER A 406 -6.43 -5.61 51.10
#